data_fec7cd639d04a4a9c4744c61e8db378e
#
_entry.id   fec7cd639d04a4a9c4744c61e8db378e
#
_cell.length_a   1.000
_cell.length_b   1.000
_cell.length_c   1.000
_cell.angle_alpha   90.00
_cell.angle_beta   90.00
_cell.angle_gamma   90.00
#
_symmetry.space_group_name_H-M   'P 1'
#
loop_
_entity.id
_entity.type
_entity.pdbx_description
1 polymer ?
#
loop_
_entity_poly.entity_id
_entity_poly.type
_entity_poly.pdbx_seq_one_letter_code
_entity_poly.pdbx_strand_id
1 'polypeptide(L)'
;MAKVLILGAGSFGVALALLCHNCGHEVTVWSHRREEAERLQVEREQKKLLPGVKLPQEIAFTATLEAAQACDLAILAVPSFAVRQTSRLLAPHLREGAVVACVAKGLEQGSYADFSTAIGEEIPNCPNVILSG
;
A
#
# COMPACT_ATOMS: atom_id res chain seq x y z
N MET A 1 8.54 -7.72 -14.90
CA MET A 1 8.50 -6.62 -13.92
C MET A 1 7.08 -6.13 -13.72
N ALA A 2 6.63 -6.02 -12.50
CA ALA A 2 5.32 -5.49 -12.18
C ALA A 2 5.44 -4.07 -11.59
N LYS A 3 4.37 -3.29 -11.72
CA LYS A 3 4.26 -2.00 -11.07
C LYS A 3 3.45 -2.19 -9.79
N VAL A 4 4.09 -1.95 -8.64
CA VAL A 4 3.52 -2.21 -7.32
C VAL A 4 3.29 -0.89 -6.61
N LEU A 5 2.07 -0.69 -6.12
CA LEU A 5 1.72 0.43 -5.26
C LEU A 5 1.50 -0.10 -3.85
N ILE A 6 2.25 0.43 -2.89
CA ILE A 6 2.10 0.04 -1.49
C ILE A 6 1.43 1.19 -0.75
N LEU A 7 0.29 0.91 -0.13
CA LEU A 7 -0.48 1.90 0.60
C LEU A 7 -0.17 1.74 2.08
N GLY A 8 0.65 2.63 2.59
CA GLY A 8 1.13 2.64 3.95
C GLY A 8 2.65 2.74 4.02
N ALA A 9 3.15 3.77 4.69
CA ALA A 9 4.58 4.06 4.78
C ALA A 9 5.17 3.71 6.16
N GLY A 10 4.50 2.84 6.91
CA GLY A 10 5.02 2.32 8.16
C GLY A 10 6.15 1.31 7.93
N SER A 11 6.64 0.70 9.00
CA SER A 11 7.77 -0.22 8.91
C SER A 11 7.48 -1.41 7.99
N PHE A 12 6.27 -1.99 8.08
CA PHE A 12 5.91 -3.14 7.25
C PHE A 12 5.77 -2.76 5.79
N GLY A 13 5.11 -1.62 5.51
CA GLY A 13 4.96 -1.15 4.14
C GLY A 13 6.30 -0.85 3.47
N VAL A 14 7.20 -0.20 4.19
CA VAL A 14 8.55 0.10 3.69
C VAL A 14 9.35 -1.19 3.49
N ALA A 15 9.23 -2.16 4.40
CA ALA A 15 9.91 -3.45 4.24
C ALA A 15 9.42 -4.20 3.00
N LEU A 16 8.10 -4.17 2.74
CA LEU A 16 7.54 -4.76 1.52
C LEU A 16 8.04 -4.05 0.27
N ALA A 17 8.16 -2.72 0.34
CA ALA A 17 8.69 -1.93 -0.77
C ALA A 17 10.11 -2.36 -1.13
N LEU A 18 10.96 -2.55 -0.11
CA LEU A 18 12.32 -3.03 -0.31
C LEU A 18 12.34 -4.43 -0.94
N LEU A 19 11.49 -5.32 -0.43
CA LEU A 19 11.39 -6.68 -0.95
C LEU A 19 10.99 -6.67 -2.43
N CYS A 20 9.94 -5.94 -2.78
CA CYS A 20 9.48 -5.86 -4.15
C CYS A 20 10.52 -5.23 -5.07
N HIS A 21 11.20 -4.18 -4.59
CA HIS A 21 12.27 -3.55 -5.36
C HIS A 21 13.41 -4.55 -5.62
N ASN A 22 13.81 -5.30 -4.60
CA ASN A 22 14.89 -6.28 -4.73
C ASN A 22 14.53 -7.44 -5.67
N CYS A 23 13.23 -7.68 -5.85
CA CYS A 23 12.75 -8.68 -6.81
C CYS A 23 12.60 -8.12 -8.23
N GLY A 24 13.01 -6.87 -8.45
CA GLY A 24 13.02 -6.28 -9.78
C GLY A 24 11.74 -5.54 -10.18
N HIS A 25 10.87 -5.24 -9.24
CA HIS A 25 9.61 -4.53 -9.53
C HIS A 25 9.75 -3.02 -9.36
N GLU A 26 8.92 -2.27 -10.07
CA GLU A 26 8.83 -0.83 -9.92
C GLU A 26 7.87 -0.54 -8.75
N VAL A 27 8.33 0.20 -7.74
CA VAL A 27 7.60 0.36 -6.49
C VAL A 27 7.33 1.83 -6.20
N THR A 28 6.07 2.13 -5.85
CA THR A 28 5.65 3.42 -5.30
C THR A 28 4.99 3.17 -3.95
N VAL A 29 5.35 3.98 -2.96
CA VAL A 29 4.75 3.92 -1.62
C VAL A 29 3.89 5.15 -1.40
N TRP A 30 2.65 4.93 -1.02
CA TRP A 30 1.72 6.01 -0.71
C TRP A 30 1.60 6.19 0.80
N SER A 31 1.65 7.43 1.25
CA SER A 31 1.33 7.82 2.61
C SER A 31 0.13 8.77 2.59
N HIS A 32 -0.78 8.61 3.54
CA HIS A 32 -1.90 9.55 3.68
C HIS A 32 -1.43 10.90 4.23
N ARG A 33 -0.20 10.99 4.71
CA ARG A 33 0.40 12.24 5.22
C ARG A 33 1.40 12.77 4.21
N ARG A 34 1.12 13.94 3.66
CA ARG A 34 2.00 14.55 2.66
C ARG A 34 3.40 14.80 3.22
N GLU A 35 3.49 15.29 4.47
CA GLU A 35 4.79 15.56 5.08
C GLU A 35 5.65 14.31 5.20
N GLU A 36 5.02 13.19 5.54
CA GLU A 36 5.74 11.92 5.64
C GLU A 36 6.25 11.46 4.27
N ALA A 37 5.42 11.56 3.24
CA ALA A 37 5.82 11.18 1.89
C ALA A 37 6.98 12.04 1.40
N GLU A 38 6.91 13.36 1.60
CA GLU A 38 7.97 14.28 1.20
C GLU A 38 9.26 14.01 1.97
N ARG A 39 9.17 13.76 3.27
CA ARG A 39 10.33 13.46 4.09
C ARG A 39 11.01 12.18 3.63
N LEU A 40 10.24 11.11 3.38
CA LEU A 40 10.80 9.84 2.92
C LEU A 40 11.43 9.97 1.53
N GLN A 41 10.83 10.77 0.66
CA GLN A 41 11.36 11.02 -0.67
C GLN A 41 12.73 11.70 -0.62
N VAL A 42 12.93 12.58 0.36
CA VAL A 42 14.19 13.32 0.52
C VAL A 42 15.21 12.53 1.35
N GLU A 43 14.80 12.02 2.52
CA GLU A 43 15.72 11.40 3.48
C GLU A 43 16.09 9.96 3.15
N ARG A 44 15.21 9.27 2.45
CA ARG A 44 15.44 7.87 2.08
C ARG A 44 15.65 6.95 3.27
N GLU A 45 14.95 7.24 4.38
CA GLU A 45 15.04 6.45 5.60
C GLU A 45 13.78 6.65 6.42
N GLN A 46 13.15 5.55 6.85
CA GLN A 46 12.00 5.60 7.78
C GLN A 46 12.55 5.56 9.21
N LYS A 47 13.00 6.71 9.70
CA LYS A 47 13.74 6.80 10.96
C LYS A 47 12.95 6.37 12.18
N LYS A 48 11.65 6.60 12.20
CA LYS A 48 10.80 6.27 13.34
C LYS A 48 10.58 4.78 13.51
N LEU A 49 10.41 4.07 12.40
CA LEU A 49 9.95 2.69 12.41
C LEU A 49 11.00 1.71 11.88
N LEU A 50 11.92 2.16 11.05
CA LEU A 50 12.93 1.32 10.43
C LEU A 50 14.26 2.05 10.33
N PRO A 51 14.85 2.44 11.49
CA PRO A 51 16.06 3.27 11.50
C PRO A 51 17.26 2.51 10.94
N GLY A 52 18.14 3.25 10.28
CA GLY A 52 19.38 2.69 9.73
C GLY A 52 19.25 2.01 8.39
N VAL A 53 18.04 1.85 7.86
CA VAL A 53 17.81 1.23 6.55
C VAL A 53 17.70 2.32 5.50
N LYS A 54 18.64 2.34 4.54
CA LYS A 54 18.59 3.27 3.41
C LYS A 54 17.67 2.75 2.33
N LEU A 55 16.83 3.63 1.81
CA LEU A 55 15.84 3.28 0.80
C LEU A 55 16.37 3.62 -0.60
N PRO A 56 16.29 2.70 -1.55
CA PRO A 56 16.75 2.94 -2.93
C PRO A 56 16.07 4.16 -3.56
N GLN A 57 16.80 4.88 -4.39
CA GLN A 57 16.28 6.07 -5.07
C GLN A 57 15.14 5.74 -6.03
N GLU A 58 15.08 4.51 -6.53
CA GLU A 58 14.07 4.06 -7.46
C GLU A 58 12.69 3.86 -6.81
N ILE A 59 12.63 3.74 -5.47
CA ILE A 59 11.34 3.68 -4.78
C ILE A 59 10.79 5.08 -4.65
N ALA A 60 9.61 5.32 -5.22
CA ALA A 60 8.95 6.62 -5.14
C ALA A 60 8.03 6.68 -3.92
N PHE A 61 7.97 7.84 -3.28
CA PHE A 61 7.06 8.10 -2.16
C PHE A 61 6.13 9.24 -2.54
N THR A 62 4.84 9.05 -2.29
CA THR A 62 3.83 10.01 -2.72
C THR A 62 2.65 10.07 -1.74
N ALA A 63 1.94 11.19 -1.74
CA ALA A 63 0.68 11.33 -1.02
C ALA A 63 -0.52 11.36 -1.97
N THR A 64 -0.30 11.17 -3.28
CA THR A 64 -1.38 11.10 -4.28
C THR A 64 -1.57 9.66 -4.74
N LEU A 65 -2.75 9.36 -5.30
CA LEU A 65 -3.08 8.01 -5.75
C LEU A 65 -2.98 7.85 -7.26
N GLU A 66 -2.25 8.73 -7.94
CA GLU A 66 -2.09 8.67 -9.40
C GLU A 66 -1.45 7.36 -9.87
N ALA A 67 -0.51 6.82 -9.09
CA ALA A 67 0.17 5.58 -9.45
C ALA A 67 -0.78 4.38 -9.51
N ALA A 68 -1.97 4.47 -8.91
CA ALA A 68 -2.96 3.40 -8.94
C ALA A 68 -3.49 3.14 -10.36
N GLN A 69 -3.45 4.15 -11.22
CA GLN A 69 -3.94 4.01 -12.59
C GLN A 69 -3.04 3.12 -13.46
N ALA A 70 -1.81 2.91 -13.04
CA ALA A 70 -0.83 2.12 -13.80
C ALA A 70 -0.33 0.89 -13.04
N CYS A 71 -0.74 0.68 -11.79
CA CYS A 71 -0.21 -0.42 -11.01
C CYS A 71 -0.83 -1.76 -11.40
N ASP A 72 -0.04 -2.81 -11.28
CA ASP A 72 -0.50 -4.19 -11.47
C ASP A 72 -0.97 -4.79 -10.16
N LEU A 73 -0.38 -4.34 -9.05
CA LEU A 73 -0.65 -4.83 -7.70
C LEU A 73 -0.68 -3.66 -6.73
N ALA A 74 -1.75 -3.55 -5.96
CA ALA A 74 -1.86 -2.59 -4.87
C ALA A 74 -1.87 -3.36 -3.55
N ILE A 75 -0.93 -3.07 -2.66
CA ILE A 75 -0.82 -3.75 -1.36
C ILE A 75 -1.27 -2.79 -0.27
N LEU A 76 -2.33 -3.16 0.44
CA LEU A 76 -2.82 -2.40 1.59
C LEU A 76 -2.01 -2.79 2.81
N ALA A 77 -1.05 -1.95 3.18
CA ALA A 77 -0.19 -2.13 4.35
C ALA A 77 -0.49 -1.07 5.41
N VAL A 78 -1.77 -0.75 5.55
CA VAL A 78 -2.27 0.21 6.54
C VAL A 78 -2.76 -0.53 7.78
N PRO A 79 -2.92 0.15 8.92
CA PRO A 79 -3.53 -0.47 10.09
C PRO A 79 -4.94 -0.98 9.78
N SER A 80 -5.37 -2.02 10.51
CA SER A 80 -6.65 -2.67 10.26
C SER A 80 -7.84 -1.71 10.25
N PHE A 81 -7.84 -0.69 11.12
CA PHE A 81 -8.94 0.28 11.18
C PHE A 81 -9.01 1.17 9.92
N ALA A 82 -7.96 1.23 9.12
CA ALA A 82 -7.88 2.08 7.94
C ALA A 82 -8.11 1.34 6.62
N VAL A 83 -8.31 0.01 6.66
CA VAL A 83 -8.42 -0.80 5.44
C VAL A 83 -9.59 -0.35 4.56
N ARG A 84 -10.79 -0.26 5.12
CA ARG A 84 -11.98 0.12 4.35
C ARG A 84 -11.85 1.55 3.79
N GLN A 85 -11.42 2.49 4.61
CA GLN A 85 -11.30 3.88 4.19
C GLN A 85 -10.26 4.03 3.08
N THR A 86 -9.12 3.35 3.22
CA THR A 86 -8.07 3.38 2.20
C THR A 86 -8.58 2.76 0.90
N SER A 87 -9.31 1.65 0.99
CA SER A 87 -9.92 1.01 -0.18
C SER A 87 -10.88 1.96 -0.89
N ARG A 88 -11.69 2.69 -0.13
CA ARG A 88 -12.62 3.68 -0.68
C ARG A 88 -11.90 4.79 -1.42
N LEU A 89 -10.79 5.29 -0.85
CA LEU A 89 -9.98 6.33 -1.50
C LEU A 89 -9.30 5.80 -2.76
N LEU A 90 -8.85 4.56 -2.74
CA LEU A 90 -8.13 3.93 -3.83
C LEU A 90 -9.03 3.61 -5.03
N ALA A 91 -10.26 3.19 -4.77
CA ALA A 91 -11.16 2.65 -5.78
C ALA A 91 -11.29 3.48 -7.06
N PRO A 92 -11.51 4.83 -6.99
CA PRO A 92 -11.69 5.62 -8.20
C PRO A 92 -10.40 5.77 -9.03
N HIS A 93 -9.24 5.48 -8.47
CA HIS A 93 -7.96 5.63 -9.14
C HIS A 93 -7.39 4.30 -9.65
N LEU A 94 -7.90 3.19 -9.14
CA LEU A 94 -7.30 1.88 -9.41
C LEU A 94 -7.65 1.41 -10.83
N ARG A 95 -6.61 0.96 -11.55
CA ARG A 95 -6.76 0.40 -12.88
C ARG A 95 -7.61 -0.88 -12.82
N GLU A 96 -8.51 -1.04 -13.78
CA GLU A 96 -9.28 -2.28 -13.91
C GLU A 96 -8.32 -3.44 -14.17
N GLY A 97 -8.54 -4.55 -13.48
CA GLY A 97 -7.69 -5.74 -13.62
C GLY A 97 -6.49 -5.77 -12.68
N ALA A 98 -6.21 -4.68 -11.95
CA ALA A 98 -5.18 -4.72 -10.92
C ALA A 98 -5.63 -5.63 -9.76
N VAL A 99 -4.65 -6.27 -9.12
CA VAL A 99 -4.92 -7.12 -7.94
C VAL A 99 -4.70 -6.30 -6.69
N VAL A 100 -5.60 -6.40 -5.72
CA VAL A 100 -5.47 -5.77 -4.42
C VAL A 100 -5.09 -6.83 -3.40
N ALA A 101 -3.98 -6.61 -2.67
CA ALA A 101 -3.56 -7.49 -1.59
C ALA A 101 -3.65 -6.74 -0.27
N CYS A 102 -4.05 -7.41 0.80
CA CYS A 102 -4.15 -6.82 2.12
C CYS A 102 -3.33 -7.64 3.10
N VAL A 103 -2.51 -6.97 3.91
CA VAL A 103 -1.67 -7.63 4.91
C VAL A 103 -2.23 -7.49 6.33
N ALA A 104 -3.33 -6.75 6.51
CA ALA A 104 -3.98 -6.63 7.81
C ALA A 104 -4.68 -7.94 8.18
N LYS A 105 -4.76 -8.22 9.46
CA LYS A 105 -5.36 -9.45 9.98
C LYS A 105 -6.60 -9.14 10.80
N GLY A 106 -7.53 -10.12 10.84
CA GLY A 106 -8.71 -10.06 11.69
C GLY A 106 -9.95 -9.58 10.95
N LEU A 107 -10.86 -9.00 11.71
CA LEU A 107 -12.16 -8.53 11.21
C LEU A 107 -12.24 -7.02 11.33
N GLU A 108 -13.04 -6.41 10.48
CA GLU A 108 -13.31 -4.99 10.54
C GLU A 108 -14.10 -4.67 11.82
N GLN A 109 -13.65 -3.65 12.55
CA GLN A 109 -14.36 -3.20 13.74
C GLN A 109 -15.71 -2.60 13.34
N GLY A 110 -16.73 -2.92 14.11
CA GLY A 110 -18.07 -2.42 13.89
C GLY A 110 -18.92 -3.34 13.05
N SER A 111 -18.52 -3.62 11.81
CA SER A 111 -19.30 -4.50 10.93
C SER A 111 -18.95 -5.97 11.13
N TYR A 112 -17.79 -6.28 11.70
CA TYR A 112 -17.24 -7.64 11.83
C TYR A 112 -17.05 -8.37 10.49
N ALA A 113 -17.05 -7.62 9.39
CA ALA A 113 -16.73 -8.19 8.09
C ALA A 113 -15.24 -8.52 8.01
N ASP A 114 -14.88 -9.56 7.28
CA ASP A 114 -13.47 -9.80 6.99
C ASP A 114 -12.97 -8.76 5.98
N PHE A 115 -11.64 -8.61 5.87
CA PHE A 115 -11.09 -7.56 5.02
C PHE A 115 -11.30 -7.83 3.53
N SER A 116 -11.38 -9.10 3.12
CA SER A 116 -11.70 -9.42 1.74
C SER A 116 -13.08 -8.89 1.36
N THR A 117 -14.07 -9.08 2.23
CA THR A 117 -15.42 -8.56 2.03
C THR A 117 -15.43 -7.02 2.02
N ALA A 118 -14.75 -6.40 2.99
CA ALA A 118 -14.69 -4.94 3.07
C ALA A 118 -14.07 -4.34 1.81
N ILE A 119 -12.96 -4.91 1.34
CA ILE A 119 -12.29 -4.45 0.12
C ILE A 119 -13.19 -4.67 -1.09
N GLY A 120 -13.85 -5.83 -1.18
CA GLY A 120 -14.75 -6.14 -2.30
C GLY A 120 -15.93 -5.21 -2.38
N GLU A 121 -16.43 -4.72 -1.24
CA GLU A 121 -17.50 -3.72 -1.23
C GLU A 121 -17.06 -2.37 -1.76
N GLU A 122 -15.83 -1.96 -1.47
CA GLU A 122 -15.30 -0.66 -1.89
C GLU A 122 -14.64 -0.71 -3.28
N ILE A 123 -14.06 -1.87 -3.65
CA ILE A 123 -13.37 -2.05 -4.94
C ILE A 123 -13.92 -3.30 -5.63
N PRO A 124 -15.17 -3.26 -6.13
CA PRO A 124 -15.81 -4.47 -6.66
C PRO A 124 -15.24 -4.96 -8.00
N ASN A 125 -14.50 -4.09 -8.73
CA ASN A 125 -14.02 -4.42 -10.07
C ASN A 125 -12.63 -5.03 -10.10
N CYS A 126 -12.00 -5.22 -8.95
CA CYS A 126 -10.64 -5.78 -8.86
C CYS A 126 -10.65 -6.97 -7.92
N PRO A 127 -9.91 -8.05 -8.28
CA PRO A 127 -9.77 -9.18 -7.36
C PRO A 127 -8.93 -8.75 -6.16
N ASN A 128 -9.25 -9.32 -5.00
CA ASN A 128 -8.46 -9.06 -3.81
C ASN A 128 -8.05 -10.35 -3.13
N VAL A 129 -6.90 -10.31 -2.42
CA VAL A 129 -6.37 -11.43 -1.66
C VAL A 129 -5.91 -10.93 -0.29
N ILE A 130 -6.00 -11.79 0.71
CA ILE A 130 -5.49 -11.50 2.03
C ILE A 130 -4.20 -12.28 2.21
N LEU A 131 -3.12 -11.58 2.54
CA LEU A 131 -1.84 -12.21 2.80
C LEU A 131 -1.76 -12.55 4.27
N SER A 132 -1.55 -13.82 4.57
CA SER A 132 -1.41 -14.31 5.94
C SER A 132 0.02 -14.82 6.15
N GLY A 133 0.52 -14.61 7.37
CA GLY A 133 1.87 -15.06 7.61
C GLY A 133 2.30 -14.92 9.03
#